data_cb83fa2c465b55d07298271c19036a74
#
_entry.id   cb83fa2c465b55d07298271c19036a74
#
_cell.length_a   1.000
_cell.length_b   1.000
_cell.length_c   1.000
_cell.angle_alpha   90.00
_cell.angle_beta   90.00
_cell.angle_gamma   90.00
#
_symmetry.space_group_name_H-M   'P 1'
#
loop_
_entity.id
_entity.type
_entity.pdbx_description
1 polymer ?
#
loop_
_entity_poly.entity_id
_entity_poly.type
_entity_poly.pdbx_seq_one_letter_code
_entity_poly.pdbx_strand_id
1 'polypeptide(L)'
;GDLYHQKKMNAEAYAAYDSALVYRPDNVGALNNYAYYLSVERKNLDKAEEMSYRTVKAEPTNGTYLDTYAWILFEKGKYAEARIYIDQAMQNGGDKSSVVVEHCGDIYFLSGEPEKALEYWKQAEILAGEPVEEGSEPRTEKELKLLKKKITNKKYYVE
;
A
#
# COMPACT_ATOMS: atom_id res chain seq x y z
N GLY A 1 13.74 21.79 -8.87
CA GLY A 1 13.78 20.47 -9.45
C GLY A 1 12.53 19.67 -9.14
N ASP A 2 12.43 18.52 -9.75
CA ASP A 2 11.25 17.65 -9.62
C ASP A 2 10.97 17.25 -8.17
N LEU A 3 12.00 17.02 -7.38
CA LEU A 3 11.85 16.63 -5.98
C LEU A 3 11.22 17.76 -5.15
N TYR A 4 11.64 19.00 -5.38
CA TYR A 4 11.06 20.16 -4.70
C TYR A 4 9.60 20.35 -5.08
N HIS A 5 9.29 20.22 -6.37
CA HIS A 5 7.92 20.34 -6.87
C HIS A 5 7.03 19.25 -6.27
N GLN A 6 7.52 18.02 -6.20
CA GLN A 6 6.80 16.89 -5.61
C GLN A 6 6.51 17.12 -4.13
N LYS A 7 7.48 17.63 -3.36
CA LYS A 7 7.30 17.95 -1.94
C LYS A 7 6.26 19.04 -1.73
N LYS A 8 6.25 20.06 -2.59
CA LYS A 8 5.26 21.14 -2.53
C LYS A 8 3.85 20.61 -2.79
N MET A 9 3.68 19.77 -3.80
CA MET A 9 2.39 19.15 -4.12
C MET A 9 1.89 18.28 -2.96
N ASN A 10 2.78 17.52 -2.32
CA ASN A 10 2.41 16.68 -1.18
C ASN A 10 1.98 17.54 0.02
N ALA A 11 2.66 18.64 0.28
CA ALA A 11 2.28 19.56 1.37
C ALA A 11 0.89 20.16 1.13
N GLU A 12 0.58 20.55 -0.11
CA GLU A 12 -0.73 21.04 -0.49
C GLU A 12 -1.82 19.98 -0.32
N ALA A 13 -1.52 18.73 -0.69
CA ALA A 13 -2.44 17.61 -0.51
C ALA A 13 -2.73 17.37 0.97
N TYR A 14 -1.71 17.38 1.82
CA TYR A 14 -1.88 17.21 3.27
C TYR A 14 -2.74 18.33 3.87
N ALA A 15 -2.53 19.56 3.45
CA ALA A 15 -3.36 20.67 3.89
C ALA A 15 -4.82 20.48 3.49
N ALA A 16 -5.07 19.98 2.29
CA ALA A 16 -6.41 19.71 1.81
C ALA A 16 -7.06 18.57 2.62
N TYR A 17 -6.32 17.50 2.94
CA TYR A 17 -6.83 16.42 3.77
C TYR A 17 -7.13 16.88 5.20
N ASP A 18 -6.26 17.70 5.79
CA ASP A 18 -6.50 18.29 7.11
C ASP A 18 -7.78 19.12 7.12
N SER A 19 -7.99 19.94 6.09
CA SER A 19 -9.20 20.75 5.95
C SER A 19 -10.45 19.89 5.80
N ALA A 20 -10.38 18.84 5.00
CA ALA A 20 -11.49 17.91 4.80
C ALA A 20 -11.87 17.24 6.12
N LEU A 21 -10.90 16.87 6.95
CA LEU A 21 -11.12 16.22 8.23
C LEU A 21 -11.65 17.18 9.31
N VAL A 22 -11.40 18.49 9.19
CA VAL A 22 -12.01 19.49 10.08
C VAL A 22 -13.53 19.50 9.88
N TYR A 23 -13.98 19.45 8.61
CA TYR A 23 -15.40 19.46 8.30
C TYR A 23 -16.06 18.09 8.48
N ARG A 24 -15.34 17.01 8.21
CA ARG A 24 -15.84 15.64 8.34
C ARG A 24 -14.74 14.75 8.93
N PRO A 25 -14.58 14.73 10.25
CA PRO A 25 -13.55 13.91 10.89
C PRO A 25 -13.68 12.42 10.62
N ASP A 26 -14.89 11.95 10.28
CA ASP A 26 -15.18 10.55 9.98
C ASP A 26 -15.16 10.23 8.48
N ASN A 27 -14.60 11.13 7.66
CA ASN A 27 -14.44 10.87 6.23
C ASN A 27 -13.40 9.79 6.00
N VAL A 28 -13.87 8.55 5.85
CA VAL A 28 -13.03 7.36 5.77
C VAL A 28 -12.10 7.41 4.56
N GLY A 29 -12.60 7.87 3.40
CA GLY A 29 -11.79 8.01 2.20
C GLY A 29 -10.64 8.99 2.39
N ALA A 30 -10.90 10.13 3.01
CA ALA A 30 -9.85 11.12 3.28
C ALA A 30 -8.83 10.58 4.28
N LEU A 31 -9.27 9.87 5.31
CA LEU A 31 -8.38 9.23 6.28
C LEU A 31 -7.45 8.24 5.60
N ASN A 32 -7.98 7.39 4.72
CA ASN A 32 -7.18 6.41 4.00
C ASN A 32 -6.16 7.07 3.08
N ASN A 33 -6.59 8.07 2.32
CA ASN A 33 -5.69 8.76 1.38
C ASN A 33 -4.56 9.47 2.12
N TYR A 34 -4.87 10.14 3.22
CA TYR A 34 -3.86 10.81 4.03
C TYR A 34 -2.87 9.81 4.62
N ALA A 35 -3.37 8.73 5.21
CA ALA A 35 -2.53 7.68 5.76
C ALA A 35 -1.62 7.06 4.71
N TYR A 36 -2.16 6.81 3.53
CA TYR A 36 -1.40 6.26 2.40
C TYR A 36 -0.24 7.19 2.00
N TYR A 37 -0.51 8.49 1.83
CA TYR A 37 0.54 9.43 1.45
C TYR A 37 1.62 9.57 2.52
N LEU A 38 1.23 9.55 3.80
CA LEU A 38 2.21 9.55 4.89
C LEU A 38 3.09 8.31 4.82
N SER A 39 2.51 7.15 4.51
CA SER A 39 3.26 5.91 4.39
C SER A 39 4.24 5.95 3.22
N VAL A 40 3.83 6.48 2.09
CA VAL A 40 4.70 6.61 0.90
C VAL A 40 5.92 7.49 1.22
N GLU A 41 5.72 8.57 1.95
CA GLU A 41 6.81 9.46 2.36
C GLU A 41 7.55 8.98 3.60
N ARG A 42 7.04 7.94 4.26
CA ARG A 42 7.58 7.39 5.52
C ARG A 42 7.66 8.44 6.62
N LYS A 43 6.67 9.33 6.63
CA LYS A 43 6.57 10.38 7.62
C LYS A 43 5.41 10.10 8.56
N ASN A 44 5.64 10.39 9.85
CA ASN A 44 4.58 10.36 10.86
C ASN A 44 3.77 9.06 10.81
N LEU A 45 4.50 7.92 10.80
CA LEU A 45 3.88 6.61 10.66
C LEU A 45 2.92 6.27 11.79
N ASP A 46 3.13 6.80 12.99
CA ASP A 46 2.20 6.59 14.10
C ASP A 46 0.84 7.23 13.82
N LYS A 47 0.84 8.44 13.26
CA LYS A 47 -0.39 9.12 12.85
C LYS A 47 -1.07 8.35 11.71
N ALA A 48 -0.26 7.89 10.74
CA ALA A 48 -0.76 7.10 9.61
C ALA A 48 -1.42 5.81 10.10
N GLU A 49 -0.80 5.12 11.05
CA GLU A 49 -1.34 3.89 11.64
C GLU A 49 -2.68 4.13 12.32
N GLU A 50 -2.79 5.19 13.12
CA GLU A 50 -4.04 5.53 13.80
C GLU A 50 -5.17 5.83 12.81
N MET A 51 -4.88 6.68 11.82
CA MET A 51 -5.88 7.04 10.80
C MET A 51 -6.31 5.82 9.99
N SER A 52 -5.36 4.99 9.57
CA SER A 52 -5.66 3.80 8.79
C SER A 52 -6.42 2.76 9.61
N TYR A 53 -6.10 2.62 10.88
CA TYR A 53 -6.85 1.74 11.79
C TYR A 53 -8.32 2.15 11.85
N ARG A 54 -8.59 3.45 11.91
CA ARG A 54 -9.97 3.96 11.91
C ARG A 54 -10.72 3.58 10.61
N THR A 55 -10.03 3.57 9.47
CA THR A 55 -10.66 3.15 8.20
C THR A 55 -11.01 1.66 8.21
N VAL A 56 -10.13 0.83 8.72
CA VAL A 56 -10.35 -0.61 8.82
C VAL A 56 -11.48 -0.91 9.80
N LYS A 57 -11.56 -0.15 10.89
CA LYS A 57 -12.61 -0.31 11.88
C LYS A 57 -13.98 0.08 11.31
N ALA A 58 -14.02 1.12 10.48
CA ALA A 58 -15.26 1.58 9.83
C ALA A 58 -15.72 0.63 8.71
N GLU A 59 -14.77 0.08 7.94
CA GLU A 59 -15.05 -0.81 6.82
C GLU A 59 -14.11 -2.03 6.85
N PRO A 60 -14.41 -3.02 7.71
CA PRO A 60 -13.52 -4.16 7.95
C PRO A 60 -13.28 -5.07 6.75
N THR A 61 -14.10 -4.99 5.72
CA THR A 61 -13.98 -5.82 4.51
C THR A 61 -13.53 -5.04 3.28
N ASN A 62 -13.09 -3.79 3.47
CA ASN A 62 -12.56 -3.00 2.37
C ASN A 62 -11.10 -3.37 2.12
N GLY A 63 -10.86 -4.12 1.03
CA GLY A 63 -9.51 -4.61 0.70
C GLY A 63 -8.48 -3.51 0.54
N THR A 64 -8.86 -2.36 -0.01
CA THR A 64 -7.97 -1.21 -0.16
C THR A 64 -7.52 -0.66 1.19
N TYR A 65 -8.45 -0.51 2.14
CA TYR A 65 -8.13 -0.01 3.47
C TYR A 65 -7.28 -1.01 4.25
N LEU A 66 -7.58 -2.29 4.12
CA LEU A 66 -6.79 -3.36 4.73
C LEU A 66 -5.36 -3.37 4.20
N ASP A 67 -5.17 -3.19 2.89
CA ASP A 67 -3.85 -3.11 2.28
C ASP A 67 -3.07 -1.91 2.79
N THR A 68 -3.68 -0.72 2.84
CA THR A 68 -3.03 0.49 3.36
C THR A 68 -2.55 0.28 4.78
N TYR A 69 -3.39 -0.28 5.63
CA TYR A 69 -3.06 -0.55 7.03
C TYR A 69 -1.92 -1.56 7.15
N ALA A 70 -2.00 -2.65 6.39
CA ALA A 70 -0.94 -3.67 6.36
C ALA A 70 0.39 -3.08 5.93
N TRP A 71 0.38 -2.20 4.92
CA TRP A 71 1.60 -1.58 4.42
C TRP A 71 2.24 -0.65 5.44
N ILE A 72 1.42 0.13 6.16
CA ILE A 72 1.92 1.00 7.25
C ILE A 72 2.56 0.16 8.36
N LEU A 73 1.93 -0.94 8.75
CA LEU A 73 2.49 -1.86 9.74
C LEU A 73 3.82 -2.45 9.26
N PHE A 74 3.89 -2.81 7.98
CA PHE A 74 5.11 -3.31 7.35
C PHE A 74 6.24 -2.28 7.43
N GLU A 75 5.96 -1.03 7.11
CA GLU A 75 6.97 0.04 7.17
C GLU A 75 7.44 0.33 8.59
N LYS A 76 6.60 0.07 9.58
CA LYS A 76 6.97 0.17 10.99
C LYS A 76 7.72 -1.05 11.52
N GLY A 77 7.93 -2.06 10.69
CA GLY A 77 8.61 -3.29 11.09
C GLY A 77 7.72 -4.30 11.81
N LYS A 78 6.41 -4.07 11.84
CA LYS A 78 5.43 -4.96 12.48
C LYS A 78 4.96 -6.03 11.51
N TYR A 79 5.88 -6.92 11.10
CA TYR A 79 5.63 -7.87 10.01
C TYR A 79 4.55 -8.89 10.33
N ALA A 80 4.48 -9.39 11.55
CA ALA A 80 3.47 -10.37 11.95
C ALA A 80 2.05 -9.80 11.85
N GLU A 81 1.86 -8.56 12.33
CA GLU A 81 0.57 -7.88 12.23
C GLU A 81 0.24 -7.53 10.78
N ALA A 82 1.24 -7.03 10.04
CA ALA A 82 1.07 -6.71 8.62
C ALA A 82 0.60 -7.93 7.83
N ARG A 83 1.13 -9.10 8.14
CA ARG A 83 0.73 -10.36 7.50
C ARG A 83 -0.74 -10.68 7.72
N ILE A 84 -1.25 -10.49 8.93
CA ILE A 84 -2.65 -10.73 9.25
C ILE A 84 -3.56 -9.86 8.37
N TYR A 85 -3.25 -8.56 8.26
CA TYR A 85 -4.10 -7.64 7.52
C TYR A 85 -3.95 -7.76 6.02
N ILE A 86 -2.75 -8.09 5.52
CA ILE A 86 -2.59 -8.30 4.07
C ILE A 86 -3.32 -9.57 3.62
N ASP A 87 -3.35 -10.61 4.45
CA ASP A 87 -4.12 -11.82 4.15
C ASP A 87 -5.61 -11.50 4.08
N GLN A 88 -6.11 -10.65 4.97
CA GLN A 88 -7.50 -10.19 4.91
C GLN A 88 -7.77 -9.36 3.65
N ALA A 89 -6.83 -8.50 3.26
CA ALA A 89 -6.94 -7.74 2.02
C ALA A 89 -7.05 -8.66 0.81
N MET A 90 -6.23 -9.70 0.77
CA MET A 90 -6.27 -10.69 -0.31
C MET A 90 -7.62 -11.39 -0.38
N GLN A 91 -8.21 -11.74 0.77
CA GLN A 91 -9.51 -12.39 0.84
C GLN A 91 -10.67 -11.46 0.45
N ASN A 92 -10.46 -10.16 0.50
CA ASN A 92 -11.48 -9.15 0.21
C ASN A 92 -11.22 -8.41 -1.11
N GLY A 93 -10.75 -9.13 -2.11
CA GLY A 93 -10.58 -8.61 -3.46
C GLY A 93 -9.18 -8.13 -3.81
N GLY A 94 -8.27 -8.08 -2.83
CA GLY A 94 -6.89 -7.65 -3.05
C GLY A 94 -6.11 -8.59 -3.96
N ASP A 95 -6.52 -9.85 -4.04
CA ASP A 95 -5.90 -10.85 -4.90
C ASP A 95 -6.01 -10.53 -6.41
N LYS A 96 -6.85 -9.56 -6.77
CA LYS A 96 -7.01 -9.08 -8.14
C LYS A 96 -6.17 -7.84 -8.43
N SER A 97 -5.53 -7.28 -7.42
CA SER A 97 -4.71 -6.07 -7.55
C SER A 97 -3.23 -6.42 -7.57
N SER A 98 -2.55 -6.06 -8.66
CA SER A 98 -1.10 -6.27 -8.77
C SER A 98 -0.33 -5.63 -7.60
N VAL A 99 -0.72 -4.41 -7.19
CA VAL A 99 -0.07 -3.70 -6.09
C VAL A 99 -0.24 -4.44 -4.77
N VAL A 100 -1.47 -4.87 -4.46
CA VAL A 100 -1.76 -5.57 -3.21
C VAL A 100 -1.02 -6.91 -3.16
N VAL A 101 -1.00 -7.64 -4.26
CA VAL A 101 -0.29 -8.93 -4.34
C VAL A 101 1.22 -8.73 -4.18
N GLU A 102 1.78 -7.66 -4.75
CA GLU A 102 3.20 -7.34 -4.55
C GLU A 102 3.48 -7.00 -3.08
N HIS A 103 2.64 -6.20 -2.44
CA HIS A 103 2.76 -5.91 -1.00
C HIS A 103 2.72 -7.19 -0.18
N CYS A 104 1.84 -8.12 -0.55
CA CYS A 104 1.76 -9.43 0.09
C CYS A 104 3.09 -10.18 0.00
N GLY A 105 3.70 -10.21 -1.18
CA GLY A 105 5.02 -10.79 -1.39
C GLY A 105 6.09 -10.14 -0.52
N ASP A 106 6.11 -8.80 -0.47
CA ASP A 106 7.08 -8.06 0.34
C ASP A 106 6.96 -8.42 1.82
N ILE A 107 5.73 -8.48 2.32
CA ILE A 107 5.46 -8.80 3.74
C ILE A 107 5.87 -10.24 4.04
N TYR A 108 5.53 -11.19 3.17
CA TYR A 108 5.92 -12.59 3.35
C TYR A 108 7.43 -12.78 3.31
N PHE A 109 8.12 -12.04 2.43
CA PHE A 109 9.58 -12.13 2.34
C PHE A 109 10.25 -11.74 3.67
N LEU A 110 9.86 -10.59 4.24
CA LEU A 110 10.43 -10.12 5.50
C LEU A 110 9.89 -10.86 6.72
N SER A 111 8.85 -11.68 6.53
CA SER A 111 8.34 -12.59 7.57
C SER A 111 9.04 -13.95 7.55
N GLY A 112 10.06 -14.12 6.69
CA GLY A 112 10.84 -15.34 6.65
C GLY A 112 10.31 -16.42 5.69
N GLU A 113 9.44 -16.07 4.75
CA GLU A 113 8.90 -17.01 3.76
C GLU A 113 9.21 -16.55 2.33
N PRO A 114 10.49 -16.61 1.93
CA PRO A 114 10.92 -16.09 0.61
C PRO A 114 10.34 -16.87 -0.57
N GLU A 115 10.04 -18.14 -0.41
CA GLU A 115 9.46 -18.94 -1.49
C GLU A 115 8.04 -18.49 -1.81
N LYS A 116 7.22 -18.28 -0.78
CA LYS A 116 5.87 -17.74 -0.96
C LYS A 116 5.90 -16.33 -1.51
N ALA A 117 6.85 -15.53 -1.06
CA ALA A 117 7.04 -14.18 -1.58
C ALA A 117 7.27 -14.20 -3.09
N LEU A 118 8.11 -15.10 -3.56
CA LEU A 118 8.39 -15.23 -4.99
C LEU A 118 7.12 -15.59 -5.78
N GLU A 119 6.29 -16.48 -5.25
CA GLU A 119 5.02 -16.83 -5.89
C GLU A 119 4.09 -15.63 -6.00
N TYR A 120 3.97 -14.82 -4.94
CA TYR A 120 3.15 -13.62 -4.96
C TYR A 120 3.70 -12.57 -5.94
N TRP A 121 5.01 -12.37 -5.98
CA TRP A 121 5.61 -11.43 -6.94
C TRP A 121 5.36 -11.85 -8.38
N LYS A 122 5.47 -13.13 -8.68
CA LYS A 122 5.17 -13.66 -10.03
C LYS A 122 3.69 -13.45 -10.37
N GLN A 123 2.79 -13.70 -9.42
CA GLN A 123 1.36 -13.45 -9.61
C GLN A 123 1.09 -11.96 -9.83
N ALA A 124 1.76 -11.08 -9.08
CA ALA A 124 1.63 -9.63 -9.27
C ALA A 124 2.06 -9.20 -10.67
N GLU A 125 3.12 -9.80 -11.22
CA GLU A 125 3.59 -9.51 -12.56
C GLU A 125 2.54 -9.93 -13.61
N ILE A 126 1.93 -11.10 -13.44
CA ILE A 126 0.87 -11.56 -14.33
C ILE A 126 -0.33 -10.61 -14.30
N LEU A 127 -0.76 -10.22 -13.11
CA LEU A 127 -1.87 -9.28 -12.94
C LEU A 127 -1.59 -7.92 -13.57
N ALA A 128 -0.33 -7.46 -13.49
CA ALA A 128 0.06 -6.19 -14.08
C ALA A 128 -0.02 -6.19 -15.62
N GLY A 129 0.06 -7.37 -16.24
CA GLY A 129 -0.08 -7.52 -17.69
C GLY A 129 -1.51 -7.62 -18.17
N GLU A 130 -2.48 -7.72 -17.27
CA GLU A 130 -3.90 -7.83 -17.64
C GLU A 130 -4.50 -6.44 -17.89
N PRO A 131 -5.64 -6.38 -18.64
CA PRO A 131 -6.33 -5.10 -18.84
C PRO A 131 -6.75 -4.47 -17.52
N VAL A 132 -6.59 -3.16 -17.42
CA VAL A 132 -6.93 -2.39 -16.22
C VAL A 132 -8.42 -2.07 -16.26
N GLU A 133 -9.11 -2.22 -15.13
CA GLU A 133 -10.51 -1.86 -14.99
C GLU A 133 -10.67 -0.34 -15.12
N GLU A 134 -11.84 0.09 -15.60
CA GLU A 134 -12.16 1.52 -15.72
C GLU A 134 -12.02 2.21 -14.37
N GLY A 135 -11.30 3.32 -14.33
CA GLY A 135 -11.04 4.08 -13.10
C GLY A 135 -9.81 3.65 -12.31
N SER A 136 -9.16 2.56 -12.71
CA SER A 136 -7.90 2.10 -12.09
C SER A 136 -6.69 2.57 -12.88
N GLU A 137 -5.59 2.85 -12.20
CA GLU A 137 -4.36 3.24 -12.86
C GLU A 137 -3.49 2.01 -13.17
N PRO A 138 -2.90 1.94 -14.38
CA PRO A 138 -1.96 0.86 -14.69
C PRO A 138 -0.66 1.03 -13.92
N ARG A 139 0.06 -0.09 -13.70
CA ARG A 139 1.38 -0.05 -13.07
C ARG A 139 2.36 0.72 -13.96
N THR A 140 3.17 1.56 -13.33
CA THR A 140 4.20 2.32 -14.05
C THR A 140 5.36 1.41 -14.49
N GLU A 141 6.12 1.87 -15.48
CA GLU A 141 7.30 1.16 -15.96
C GLU A 141 8.34 0.99 -14.84
N LYS A 142 8.51 2.02 -14.01
CA LYS A 142 9.41 1.98 -12.85
C LYS A 142 8.99 0.90 -11.85
N GLU A 143 7.70 0.83 -11.54
CA GLU A 143 7.14 -0.18 -10.64
C GLU A 143 7.36 -1.58 -11.17
N LEU A 144 7.12 -1.79 -12.47
CA LEU A 144 7.31 -3.09 -13.11
C LEU A 144 8.77 -3.52 -13.13
N LYS A 145 9.70 -2.58 -13.35
CA LYS A 145 11.14 -2.88 -13.30
C LYS A 145 11.56 -3.35 -11.92
N LEU A 146 11.05 -2.68 -10.88
CA LEU A 146 11.33 -3.07 -9.50
C LEU A 146 10.78 -4.46 -9.20
N LEU A 147 9.55 -4.73 -9.62
CA LEU A 147 8.92 -6.04 -9.43
C LEU A 147 9.71 -7.15 -10.12
N LYS A 148 10.13 -6.94 -11.37
CA LYS A 148 10.97 -7.89 -12.10
C LYS A 148 12.30 -8.12 -11.40
N LYS A 149 12.89 -7.08 -10.82
CA LYS A 149 14.13 -7.18 -10.07
C LYS A 149 13.96 -8.06 -8.82
N LYS A 150 12.84 -7.92 -8.11
CA LYS A 150 12.52 -8.77 -6.96
C LYS A 150 12.43 -10.23 -7.38
N ILE A 151 11.75 -10.52 -8.48
CA ILE A 151 11.57 -11.87 -9.00
C ILE A 151 12.91 -12.46 -9.44
N THR A 152 13.67 -11.72 -10.25
CA THR A 152 14.94 -12.19 -10.81
C THR A 152 15.97 -12.48 -9.73
N ASN A 153 16.10 -11.59 -8.76
CA ASN A 153 17.10 -11.71 -7.70
C ASN A 153 16.58 -12.43 -6.46
N LYS A 154 15.29 -12.75 -6.42
CA LYS A 154 14.63 -13.41 -5.27
C LYS A 154 14.88 -12.65 -3.98
N LYS A 155 14.75 -11.31 -4.03
CA LYS A 155 15.00 -10.41 -2.89
C LYS A 155 14.00 -9.27 -2.88
N TYR A 156 13.72 -8.76 -1.67
CA TYR A 156 12.96 -7.54 -1.50
C TYR A 156 13.87 -6.33 -1.75
N TYR A 157 13.33 -5.32 -2.42
CA TYR A 157 13.98 -4.04 -2.65
C TYR A 157 13.03 -2.92 -2.27
N VAL A 158 13.56 -1.93 -1.56
CA VAL A 158 12.81 -0.72 -1.20
C VAL A 158 12.72 0.21 -2.42
N GLU A 159 11.56 0.80 -2.63
CA GLU A 159 11.36 1.79 -3.69
C GLU A 159 12.17 3.06 -3.47
#